data_0ce3c68d56e20994931068ef55b9beef
#
_entry.id   0ce3c68d56e20994931068ef55b9beef
#
_cell.length_a   1.000
_cell.length_b   1.000
_cell.length_c   1.000
_cell.angle_alpha   90.00
_cell.angle_beta   90.00
_cell.angle_gamma   90.00
#
_symmetry.space_group_name_H-M   'P 1'
#
loop_
_entity.id
_entity.type
_entity.pdbx_description
1 polymer ?
#
loop_
_entity_poly.entity_id
_entity_poly.type
_entity_poly.pdbx_seq_one_letter_code
_entity_poly.pdbx_strand_id
1 'polypeptide(L)'
;PLVCTAFNADFDGDQMAVHLPLSAEAQAEARILMLSSNNILSPANGRPITSPTQDMVLGLYYLTMSRENELGEGRAFGSIAEAIMAFDQHSVSLQAKVKIRLKGETRETTIGRALFNEALPADFPFIDHDVTKKALGVIVDRLAEFYPKVTVAQTLDELKSLGFHWATRAGATIGIEDVVTPPRKAEILATYETLADKVQSQYEKGLITDDERRQELIEIWTKATAEVGKEMEDSFPRVNPVWMMVYSGARGNMMQIRQIAGMRGLVANPKGEIIPRPIKSNFREGLSVLEYFISTHGA
;
A
#
# COMPACT_ATOMS: atom_id res chain seq x y z
N PRO A 1 -3.18 17.24 -6.72
CA PRO A 1 -3.39 15.91 -6.11
C PRO A 1 -3.30 15.93 -4.59
N LEU A 2 -2.43 16.74 -3.98
CA LEU A 2 -2.27 16.82 -2.51
C LEU A 2 -3.54 17.30 -1.78
N VAL A 3 -4.41 18.05 -2.44
CA VAL A 3 -5.65 18.58 -1.86
C VAL A 3 -6.89 17.71 -2.17
N CYS A 4 -6.76 16.64 -2.95
CA CYS A 4 -7.89 15.76 -3.29
C CYS A 4 -8.56 15.18 -2.04
N THR A 5 -7.78 14.78 -1.04
CA THR A 5 -8.32 14.25 0.22
C THR A 5 -9.14 15.30 0.98
N ALA A 6 -8.67 16.54 1.02
CA ALA A 6 -9.35 17.63 1.71
C ALA A 6 -10.69 18.01 1.03
N PHE A 7 -10.73 18.01 -0.29
CA PHE A 7 -11.95 18.25 -1.07
C PHE A 7 -12.83 17.01 -1.24
N ASN A 8 -12.34 15.83 -0.86
CA ASN A 8 -12.94 14.54 -1.19
C ASN A 8 -13.22 14.43 -2.71
N ALA A 9 -12.24 14.90 -3.52
CA ALA A 9 -12.36 14.95 -4.97
C ALA A 9 -11.63 13.77 -5.61
N ASP A 10 -12.23 13.18 -6.63
CA ASP A 10 -11.59 12.25 -7.55
C ASP A 10 -11.76 12.72 -9.02
N PHE A 11 -11.28 11.95 -9.97
CA PHE A 11 -11.25 12.36 -11.37
C PHE A 11 -12.21 11.49 -12.23
N ASP A 12 -13.32 11.04 -11.66
CA ASP A 12 -14.34 10.22 -12.31
C ASP A 12 -15.50 11.05 -12.91
N GLY A 13 -15.43 12.36 -12.83
CA GLY A 13 -16.45 13.29 -13.35
C GLY A 13 -16.92 14.33 -12.34
N ASP A 14 -16.21 14.50 -11.23
CA ASP A 14 -16.50 15.51 -10.23
C ASP A 14 -16.52 16.92 -10.83
N GLN A 15 -17.49 17.72 -10.40
CA GLN A 15 -17.60 19.13 -10.75
C GLN A 15 -17.25 20.02 -9.57
N MET A 16 -16.53 21.09 -9.83
CA MET A 16 -16.16 22.09 -8.83
C MET A 16 -16.42 23.49 -9.35
N ALA A 17 -16.83 24.40 -8.46
CA ALA A 17 -17.03 25.79 -8.77
C ALA A 17 -15.74 26.59 -8.52
N VAL A 18 -15.49 27.61 -9.34
CA VAL A 18 -14.41 28.57 -9.17
C VAL A 18 -15.01 29.90 -8.75
N HIS A 19 -14.55 30.44 -7.62
CA HIS A 19 -15.02 31.70 -7.07
C HIS A 19 -13.87 32.73 -7.06
N LEU A 20 -14.18 33.96 -7.52
CA LEU A 20 -13.27 35.09 -7.43
C LEU A 20 -13.68 35.98 -6.25
N PRO A 21 -12.92 36.12 -5.17
CA PRO A 21 -13.23 37.02 -4.07
C PRO A 21 -13.07 38.49 -4.53
N LEU A 22 -14.14 39.29 -4.41
CA LEU A 22 -14.16 40.67 -4.93
C LEU A 22 -13.85 41.71 -3.85
N SER A 23 -14.34 41.54 -2.62
CA SER A 23 -14.09 42.48 -1.53
C SER A 23 -12.74 42.22 -0.82
N ALA A 24 -12.21 43.24 -0.17
CA ALA A 24 -10.98 43.10 0.62
C ALA A 24 -11.14 42.08 1.76
N GLU A 25 -12.28 42.06 2.41
CA GLU A 25 -12.64 41.11 3.48
C GLU A 25 -12.66 39.68 2.93
N ALA A 26 -13.35 39.44 1.81
CA ALA A 26 -13.38 38.13 1.17
C ALA A 26 -12.00 37.63 0.74
N GLN A 27 -11.14 38.53 0.23
CA GLN A 27 -9.76 38.20 -0.11
C GLN A 27 -8.94 37.85 1.13
N ALA A 28 -9.11 38.57 2.24
CA ALA A 28 -8.44 38.26 3.51
C ALA A 28 -8.87 36.91 4.05
N GLU A 29 -10.19 36.62 4.08
CA GLU A 29 -10.72 35.32 4.51
C GLU A 29 -10.20 34.18 3.63
N ALA A 30 -10.20 34.33 2.31
CA ALA A 30 -9.68 33.31 1.40
C ALA A 30 -8.19 33.00 1.66
N ARG A 31 -7.37 34.03 1.90
CA ARG A 31 -5.94 33.85 2.18
C ARG A 31 -5.67 33.23 3.55
N ILE A 32 -6.44 33.60 4.58
CA ILE A 32 -6.19 33.15 5.94
C ILE A 32 -6.82 31.78 6.19
N LEU A 33 -8.06 31.56 5.73
CA LEU A 33 -8.86 30.38 6.07
C LEU A 33 -8.82 29.28 5.00
N MET A 34 -8.75 29.66 3.70
CA MET A 34 -8.94 28.70 2.60
C MET A 34 -7.64 28.25 1.94
N LEU A 35 -6.55 28.97 2.10
CA LEU A 35 -5.28 28.63 1.46
C LEU A 35 -4.80 27.25 1.92
N SER A 36 -4.50 26.35 0.98
CA SER A 36 -4.11 24.94 1.26
C SER A 36 -2.88 24.82 2.16
N SER A 37 -1.91 25.73 2.03
CA SER A 37 -0.73 25.78 2.91
C SER A 37 -1.07 26.06 4.37
N ASN A 38 -2.23 26.67 4.66
CA ASN A 38 -2.73 26.89 6.02
C ASN A 38 -3.58 25.73 6.55
N ASN A 39 -3.97 24.79 5.67
CA ASN A 39 -4.86 23.68 5.97
C ASN A 39 -4.18 22.30 5.73
N ILE A 40 -2.92 22.19 6.12
CA ILE A 40 -2.16 20.93 6.02
C ILE A 40 -2.70 19.92 7.02
N LEU A 41 -3.09 20.38 8.21
CA LEU A 41 -3.69 19.55 9.26
C LEU A 41 -5.21 19.67 9.25
N SER A 42 -5.90 18.57 9.50
CA SER A 42 -7.36 18.54 9.66
C SER A 42 -7.78 19.24 10.93
N PRO A 43 -8.75 20.17 10.88
CA PRO A 43 -9.29 20.82 12.08
C PRO A 43 -10.06 19.86 12.99
N ALA A 44 -10.51 18.70 12.50
CA ALA A 44 -11.27 17.73 13.26
C ALA A 44 -10.43 16.96 14.28
N ASN A 45 -9.19 16.59 13.92
CA ASN A 45 -8.36 15.71 14.75
C ASN A 45 -6.86 16.09 14.75
N GLY A 46 -6.47 17.17 14.09
CA GLY A 46 -5.08 17.63 14.01
C GLY A 46 -4.14 16.74 13.19
N ARG A 47 -4.66 15.72 12.50
CA ARG A 47 -3.84 14.85 11.65
C ARG A 47 -3.64 15.46 10.26
N PRO A 48 -2.55 15.14 9.56
CA PRO A 48 -2.33 15.60 8.20
C PRO A 48 -3.46 15.16 7.29
N ILE A 49 -4.06 16.11 6.57
CA ILE A 49 -5.02 15.85 5.51
C ILE A 49 -4.36 16.01 4.14
N THR A 50 -3.35 16.89 4.04
CA THR A 50 -2.55 17.09 2.85
C THR A 50 -1.33 16.17 2.91
N SER A 51 -1.42 15.01 2.29
CA SER A 51 -0.35 14.02 2.26
C SER A 51 -0.24 13.38 0.87
N PRO A 52 0.94 12.88 0.47
CA PRO A 52 1.07 12.12 -0.77
C PRO A 52 0.15 10.90 -0.79
N THR A 53 -0.44 10.62 -1.96
CA THR A 53 -1.36 9.49 -2.19
C THR A 53 -1.06 8.80 -3.52
N GLN A 54 -1.59 7.59 -3.70
CA GLN A 54 -1.58 6.83 -4.96
C GLN A 54 -0.18 6.79 -5.61
N ASP A 55 -0.01 7.35 -6.81
CA ASP A 55 1.23 7.29 -7.58
C ASP A 55 2.42 7.95 -6.87
N MET A 56 2.16 9.01 -6.09
CA MET A 56 3.20 9.63 -5.28
C MET A 56 3.75 8.66 -4.23
N VAL A 57 2.86 7.93 -3.56
CA VAL A 57 3.27 6.90 -2.57
C VAL A 57 4.01 5.77 -3.25
N LEU A 58 3.52 5.29 -4.41
CA LEU A 58 4.17 4.22 -5.16
C LEU A 58 5.59 4.62 -5.60
N GLY A 59 5.75 5.83 -6.14
CA GLY A 59 7.06 6.33 -6.57
C GLY A 59 8.03 6.51 -5.42
N LEU A 60 7.59 7.05 -4.28
CA LEU A 60 8.42 7.20 -3.08
C LEU A 60 8.78 5.84 -2.45
N TYR A 61 7.86 4.88 -2.47
CA TYR A 61 8.15 3.51 -2.04
C TYR A 61 9.19 2.85 -2.94
N TYR A 62 9.01 2.91 -4.28
CA TYR A 62 9.97 2.38 -5.25
C TYR A 62 11.35 3.00 -5.08
N LEU A 63 11.42 4.29 -4.83
CA LEU A 63 12.66 5.02 -4.58
C LEU A 63 13.38 4.52 -3.32
N THR A 64 12.64 4.30 -2.24
CA THR A 64 13.22 4.01 -0.92
C THR A 64 13.37 2.53 -0.58
N MET A 65 12.78 1.63 -1.39
CA MET A 65 12.95 0.20 -1.20
C MET A 65 14.41 -0.21 -1.37
N SER A 66 14.84 -1.23 -0.61
CA SER A 66 16.16 -1.84 -0.76
C SER A 66 16.05 -3.24 -1.33
N ARG A 67 17.00 -3.61 -2.19
CA ARG A 67 17.11 -4.95 -2.77
C ARG A 67 18.50 -5.51 -2.52
N GLU A 68 18.56 -6.80 -2.31
CA GLU A 68 19.83 -7.54 -2.13
C GLU A 68 20.33 -8.06 -3.48
N ASN A 69 21.65 -8.22 -3.58
CA ASN A 69 22.32 -8.70 -4.77
C ASN A 69 22.11 -7.81 -6.02
N GLU A 70 21.94 -6.52 -5.81
CA GLU A 70 21.82 -5.54 -6.89
C GLU A 70 23.19 -5.06 -7.39
N LEU A 71 23.22 -4.57 -8.63
CA LEU A 71 24.44 -4.06 -9.24
C LEU A 71 25.05 -2.95 -8.39
N GLY A 72 26.35 -3.09 -8.06
CA GLY A 72 27.10 -2.09 -7.30
C GLY A 72 26.91 -2.14 -5.80
N GLU A 73 26.28 -3.18 -5.26
CA GLU A 73 26.14 -3.37 -3.81
C GLU A 73 27.49 -3.34 -3.08
N GLY A 74 27.53 -2.71 -1.93
CA GLY A 74 28.74 -2.57 -1.07
C GLY A 74 29.71 -1.48 -1.51
N ARG A 75 29.51 -0.80 -2.64
CA ARG A 75 30.34 0.35 -3.06
C ARG A 75 30.25 1.50 -2.06
N ALA A 76 31.34 2.26 -1.97
CA ALA A 76 31.43 3.45 -1.13
C ALA A 76 31.57 4.72 -1.97
N PHE A 77 30.84 5.75 -1.60
CA PHE A 77 30.80 7.06 -2.27
C PHE A 77 31.09 8.18 -1.28
N GLY A 78 31.92 9.14 -1.72
CA GLY A 78 32.29 10.30 -0.92
C GLY A 78 31.18 11.37 -0.81
N SER A 79 30.20 11.33 -1.70
CA SER A 79 29.05 12.27 -1.69
C SER A 79 27.85 11.64 -2.39
N ILE A 80 26.65 12.24 -2.19
CA ILE A 80 25.43 11.85 -2.94
C ILE A 80 25.60 12.10 -4.43
N ALA A 81 26.22 13.22 -4.81
CA ALA A 81 26.45 13.57 -6.22
C ALA A 81 27.29 12.50 -6.94
N GLU A 82 28.33 11.97 -6.30
CA GLU A 82 29.14 10.87 -6.84
C GLU A 82 28.30 9.61 -7.02
N ALA A 83 27.44 9.28 -6.06
CA ALA A 83 26.55 8.14 -6.13
C ALA A 83 25.51 8.30 -7.26
N ILE A 84 24.96 9.47 -7.48
CA ILE A 84 24.04 9.80 -8.58
C ILE A 84 24.77 9.64 -9.93
N MET A 85 25.97 10.15 -10.06
CA MET A 85 26.77 9.97 -11.30
C MET A 85 27.02 8.50 -11.61
N ALA A 86 27.30 7.68 -10.59
CA ALA A 86 27.46 6.24 -10.74
C ALA A 86 26.17 5.54 -11.15
N PHE A 87 25.02 6.01 -10.63
CA PHE A 87 23.71 5.54 -11.04
C PHE A 87 23.38 5.92 -12.49
N ASP A 88 23.64 7.15 -12.90
CA ASP A 88 23.41 7.62 -14.28
C ASP A 88 24.28 6.88 -15.31
N GLN A 89 25.46 6.45 -14.89
CA GLN A 89 26.34 5.59 -15.69
C GLN A 89 25.93 4.10 -15.67
N HIS A 90 24.80 3.76 -15.05
CA HIS A 90 24.33 2.37 -14.87
C HIS A 90 25.36 1.43 -14.21
N SER A 91 26.24 1.97 -13.39
CA SER A 91 27.26 1.20 -12.65
C SER A 91 26.80 0.75 -11.27
N VAL A 92 25.69 1.34 -10.78
CA VAL A 92 25.04 1.02 -9.50
C VAL A 92 23.53 1.09 -9.65
N SER A 93 22.80 0.16 -9.05
CA SER A 93 21.34 0.19 -8.98
C SER A 93 20.86 1.20 -7.92
N LEU A 94 19.72 1.84 -8.17
CA LEU A 94 19.07 2.78 -7.25
C LEU A 94 18.82 2.17 -5.86
N GLN A 95 18.50 0.88 -5.84
CA GLN A 95 18.02 0.12 -4.68
C GLN A 95 19.13 -0.72 -4.03
N ALA A 96 20.35 -0.69 -4.59
CA ALA A 96 21.52 -1.37 -4.04
C ALA A 96 21.94 -0.75 -2.70
N LYS A 97 22.31 -1.61 -1.73
CA LYS A 97 22.89 -1.16 -0.47
C LYS A 97 24.33 -0.67 -0.71
N VAL A 98 24.58 0.59 -0.47
CA VAL A 98 25.86 1.26 -0.69
C VAL A 98 26.26 2.07 0.55
N LYS A 99 27.52 2.45 0.65
CA LYS A 99 28.03 3.30 1.71
C LYS A 99 28.20 4.72 1.18
N ILE A 100 27.45 5.67 1.72
CA ILE A 100 27.52 7.09 1.31
C ILE A 100 27.97 7.94 2.49
N ARG A 101 28.90 8.85 2.25
CA ARG A 101 29.31 9.83 3.24
C ARG A 101 28.31 10.98 3.28
N LEU A 102 27.57 11.06 4.39
CA LEU A 102 26.51 12.05 4.64
C LEU A 102 26.88 12.88 5.86
N LYS A 103 26.99 14.21 5.71
CA LYS A 103 27.31 15.13 6.83
C LYS A 103 28.55 14.73 7.66
N GLY A 104 29.55 14.11 7.00
CA GLY A 104 30.79 13.69 7.65
C GLY A 104 30.81 12.25 8.15
N GLU A 105 29.67 11.58 8.25
CA GLU A 105 29.53 10.17 8.64
C GLU A 105 29.28 9.29 7.42
N THR A 106 29.89 8.11 7.41
CA THR A 106 29.59 7.09 6.40
C THR A 106 28.42 6.25 6.87
N ARG A 107 27.35 6.21 6.10
CA ARG A 107 26.15 5.42 6.36
C ARG A 107 25.96 4.38 5.28
N GLU A 108 25.50 3.21 5.68
CA GLU A 108 25.05 2.17 4.77
C GLU A 108 23.57 2.40 4.48
N THR A 109 23.26 2.72 3.23
CA THR A 109 21.91 3.08 2.77
C THR A 109 21.78 2.81 1.27
N THR A 110 20.71 3.25 0.64
CA THR A 110 20.55 3.20 -0.82
C THR A 110 20.61 4.60 -1.43
N ILE A 111 20.97 4.69 -2.71
CA ILE A 111 20.98 5.98 -3.44
C ILE A 111 19.58 6.59 -3.40
N GLY A 112 18.54 5.77 -3.57
CA GLY A 112 17.16 6.25 -3.52
C GLY A 112 16.75 6.83 -2.17
N ARG A 113 17.18 6.25 -1.04
CA ARG A 113 16.95 6.83 0.29
C ARG A 113 17.70 8.13 0.49
N ALA A 114 18.93 8.22 -0.03
CA ALA A 114 19.68 9.46 0.02
C ALA A 114 18.96 10.60 -0.72
N LEU A 115 18.47 10.33 -1.94
CA LEU A 115 17.65 11.26 -2.73
C LEU A 115 16.34 11.65 -2.02
N PHE A 116 15.66 10.71 -1.37
CA PHE A 116 14.46 10.99 -0.59
C PHE A 116 14.77 11.96 0.56
N ASN A 117 15.87 11.76 1.26
CA ASN A 117 16.27 12.63 2.38
C ASN A 117 16.73 14.01 1.93
N GLU A 118 17.18 14.21 0.68
CA GLU A 118 17.47 15.54 0.14
C GLU A 118 16.21 16.40 -0.03
N ALA A 119 15.06 15.78 -0.27
CA ALA A 119 13.76 16.47 -0.33
C ALA A 119 13.22 16.89 1.05
N LEU A 120 13.82 16.42 2.14
CA LEU A 120 13.48 16.79 3.51
C LEU A 120 14.36 17.94 4.02
N PRO A 121 13.89 18.72 5.02
CA PRO A 121 14.73 19.75 5.65
C PRO A 121 16.06 19.18 6.15
N ALA A 122 17.13 19.98 6.05
CA ALA A 122 18.51 19.53 6.31
C ALA A 122 18.75 19.00 7.74
N ASP A 123 17.96 19.41 8.71
CA ASP A 123 18.01 19.01 10.12
C ASP A 123 17.00 17.89 10.46
N PHE A 124 16.19 17.45 9.48
CA PHE A 124 15.28 16.32 9.68
C PHE A 124 16.06 15.02 9.90
N PRO A 125 15.60 14.13 10.80
CA PRO A 125 16.23 12.82 11.00
C PRO A 125 16.27 12.00 9.70
N PHE A 126 17.43 11.38 9.43
CA PHE A 126 17.60 10.56 8.22
C PHE A 126 16.66 9.36 8.23
N ILE A 127 15.89 9.20 7.16
CA ILE A 127 14.95 8.09 6.95
C ILE A 127 15.69 6.98 6.21
N ASP A 128 15.85 5.83 6.87
CA ASP A 128 16.56 4.66 6.33
C ASP A 128 15.69 3.39 6.33
N HIS A 129 14.44 3.55 5.93
CA HIS A 129 13.50 2.44 5.76
C HIS A 129 12.60 2.69 4.54
N ASP A 130 11.87 1.66 4.14
CA ASP A 130 10.91 1.74 3.03
C ASP A 130 9.78 2.70 3.40
N VAL A 131 9.53 3.68 2.54
CA VAL A 131 8.55 4.74 2.80
C VAL A 131 7.18 4.31 2.29
N THR A 132 6.34 3.86 3.20
CA THR A 132 4.93 3.52 2.95
C THR A 132 4.02 4.72 3.23
N LYS A 133 2.73 4.63 2.85
CA LYS A 133 1.73 5.66 3.16
C LYS A 133 1.65 5.97 4.66
N LYS A 134 1.79 4.95 5.52
CA LYS A 134 1.81 5.13 6.98
C LYS A 134 3.05 5.89 7.43
N ALA A 135 4.21 5.54 6.89
CA ALA A 135 5.47 6.24 7.18
C ALA A 135 5.41 7.71 6.73
N LEU A 136 4.85 7.97 5.53
CA LEU A 136 4.62 9.34 5.05
C LEU A 136 3.71 10.14 5.99
N GLY A 137 2.64 9.55 6.52
CA GLY A 137 1.80 10.19 7.52
C GLY A 137 2.59 10.65 8.74
N VAL A 138 3.45 9.79 9.29
CA VAL A 138 4.32 10.12 10.44
C VAL A 138 5.35 11.21 10.09
N ILE A 139 5.91 11.18 8.87
CA ILE A 139 6.86 12.20 8.40
C ILE A 139 6.16 13.57 8.32
N VAL A 140 4.97 13.62 7.72
CA VAL A 140 4.20 14.87 7.57
C VAL A 140 3.74 15.40 8.93
N ASP A 141 3.32 14.53 9.87
CA ASP A 141 3.02 14.92 11.25
C ASP A 141 4.21 15.61 11.90
N ARG A 142 5.39 15.00 11.84
CA ARG A 142 6.64 15.60 12.38
C ARG A 142 7.00 16.91 11.70
N LEU A 143 6.88 16.98 10.38
CA LEU A 143 7.12 18.21 9.64
C LEU A 143 6.19 19.33 10.13
N ALA A 144 4.90 19.03 10.29
CA ALA A 144 3.91 20.00 10.73
C ALA A 144 4.11 20.46 12.19
N GLU A 145 4.68 19.60 13.05
CA GLU A 145 4.96 19.89 14.44
C GLU A 145 6.20 20.79 14.63
N PHE A 146 7.28 20.52 13.88
CA PHE A 146 8.58 21.14 14.15
C PHE A 146 8.98 22.23 13.17
N TYR A 147 8.32 22.35 12.01
CA TYR A 147 8.73 23.27 10.95
C TYR A 147 7.66 24.31 10.61
N PRO A 148 8.08 25.50 10.14
CA PRO A 148 7.15 26.51 9.64
C PRO A 148 6.31 26.00 8.47
N LYS A 149 5.06 26.46 8.38
CA LYS A 149 4.11 26.05 7.32
C LYS A 149 4.66 26.19 5.91
N VAL A 150 5.48 27.21 5.64
CA VAL A 150 6.11 27.44 4.34
C VAL A 150 7.08 26.29 4.00
N THR A 151 7.92 25.91 4.95
CA THR A 151 8.86 24.78 4.78
C THR A 151 8.12 23.47 4.58
N VAL A 152 7.05 23.24 5.34
CA VAL A 152 6.21 22.02 5.17
C VAL A 152 5.58 21.98 3.79
N ALA A 153 5.03 23.11 3.31
CA ALA A 153 4.44 23.19 1.97
C ALA A 153 5.47 22.93 0.87
N GLN A 154 6.66 23.50 0.97
CA GLN A 154 7.76 23.26 0.03
C GLN A 154 8.19 21.81 0.02
N THR A 155 8.40 21.21 1.20
CA THR A 155 8.75 19.79 1.32
C THR A 155 7.67 18.87 0.71
N LEU A 156 6.39 19.16 0.94
CA LEU A 156 5.30 18.38 0.33
C LEU A 156 5.29 18.51 -1.20
N ASP A 157 5.59 19.69 -1.75
CA ASP A 157 5.69 19.89 -3.19
C ASP A 157 6.90 19.17 -3.79
N GLU A 158 8.03 19.12 -3.10
CA GLU A 158 9.21 18.34 -3.49
C GLU A 158 8.92 16.84 -3.43
N LEU A 159 8.31 16.34 -2.36
CA LEU A 159 7.91 14.93 -2.23
C LEU A 159 6.90 14.53 -3.30
N LYS A 160 5.95 15.40 -3.64
CA LYS A 160 5.02 15.19 -4.75
C LYS A 160 5.77 15.03 -6.08
N SER A 161 6.66 15.96 -6.39
CA SER A 161 7.43 15.98 -7.63
C SER A 161 8.35 14.75 -7.74
N LEU A 162 9.03 14.42 -6.64
CA LEU A 162 9.89 13.24 -6.53
C LEU A 162 9.08 11.94 -6.70
N GLY A 163 7.92 11.86 -6.04
CA GLY A 163 7.02 10.71 -6.14
C GLY A 163 6.54 10.46 -7.55
N PHE A 164 6.07 11.48 -8.26
CA PHE A 164 5.65 11.33 -9.65
C PHE A 164 6.82 11.01 -10.60
N HIS A 165 7.98 11.64 -10.40
CA HIS A 165 9.16 11.33 -11.20
C HIS A 165 9.53 9.85 -11.09
N TRP A 166 9.62 9.33 -9.88
CA TRP A 166 10.01 7.93 -9.67
C TRP A 166 8.90 6.93 -9.96
N ALA A 167 7.63 7.29 -9.84
CA ALA A 167 6.54 6.46 -10.35
C ALA A 167 6.62 6.29 -11.87
N THR A 168 6.91 7.37 -12.59
CA THR A 168 7.12 7.34 -14.04
C THR A 168 8.33 6.47 -14.41
N ARG A 169 9.44 6.62 -13.68
CA ARG A 169 10.66 5.82 -13.92
C ARG A 169 10.49 4.35 -13.55
N ALA A 170 9.70 4.04 -12.52
CA ALA A 170 9.37 2.68 -12.14
C ALA A 170 8.59 1.93 -13.21
N GLY A 171 7.72 2.63 -13.95
CA GLY A 171 6.92 2.05 -15.02
C GLY A 171 6.03 0.90 -14.55
N ALA A 172 5.51 0.96 -13.32
CA ALA A 172 4.72 -0.11 -12.73
C ALA A 172 3.46 -0.39 -13.56
N THR A 173 3.36 -1.61 -14.07
CA THR A 173 2.28 -2.07 -14.94
C THR A 173 1.73 -3.37 -14.38
N ILE A 174 0.41 -3.57 -14.46
CA ILE A 174 -0.26 -4.78 -13.99
C ILE A 174 -0.65 -5.64 -15.18
N GLY A 175 -0.15 -6.88 -15.19
CA GLY A 175 -0.58 -7.95 -16.07
C GLY A 175 -1.28 -9.07 -15.30
N ILE A 176 -1.97 -9.97 -16.01
CA ILE A 176 -2.59 -11.16 -15.40
C ILE A 176 -1.53 -12.06 -14.76
N GLU A 177 -0.32 -12.07 -15.31
CA GLU A 177 0.80 -12.88 -14.82
C GLU A 177 1.35 -12.39 -13.48
N ASP A 178 1.17 -11.09 -13.17
CA ASP A 178 1.62 -10.50 -11.90
C ASP A 178 0.78 -10.97 -10.71
N VAL A 179 -0.42 -11.49 -10.96
CA VAL A 179 -1.28 -12.09 -9.94
C VAL A 179 -0.82 -13.52 -9.69
N VAL A 180 0.04 -13.71 -8.71
CA VAL A 180 0.62 -15.04 -8.40
C VAL A 180 -0.30 -15.79 -7.44
N THR A 181 -0.80 -16.97 -7.88
CA THR A 181 -1.53 -17.88 -6.99
C THR A 181 -0.52 -18.66 -6.14
N PRO A 182 -0.75 -18.81 -4.82
CA PRO A 182 0.16 -19.55 -3.95
C PRO A 182 0.35 -20.99 -4.43
N PRO A 183 1.59 -21.49 -4.56
CA PRO A 183 1.85 -22.83 -5.10
C PRO A 183 1.30 -23.94 -4.19
N ARG A 184 1.30 -23.74 -2.87
CA ARG A 184 0.81 -24.71 -1.88
C ARG A 184 -0.69 -24.62 -1.58
N LYS A 185 -1.43 -23.75 -2.28
CA LYS A 185 -2.88 -23.58 -2.08
C LYS A 185 -3.64 -24.89 -2.11
N ALA A 186 -3.36 -25.77 -3.07
CA ALA A 186 -4.04 -27.06 -3.22
C ALA A 186 -3.81 -27.98 -2.01
N GLU A 187 -2.59 -28.04 -1.47
CA GLU A 187 -2.25 -28.85 -0.30
C GLU A 187 -2.96 -28.36 0.96
N ILE A 188 -2.95 -27.04 1.17
CA ILE A 188 -3.64 -26.38 2.28
C ILE A 188 -5.13 -26.70 2.21
N LEU A 189 -5.76 -26.48 1.06
CA LEU A 189 -7.18 -26.75 0.89
C LEU A 189 -7.53 -28.23 1.15
N ALA A 190 -6.75 -29.19 0.64
CA ALA A 190 -6.98 -30.62 0.86
C ALA A 190 -6.95 -30.98 2.35
N THR A 191 -6.04 -30.37 3.13
CA THR A 191 -5.97 -30.57 4.58
C THR A 191 -7.26 -30.10 5.27
N TYR A 192 -7.75 -28.91 4.92
CA TYR A 192 -8.97 -28.37 5.52
C TYR A 192 -10.25 -29.06 5.01
N GLU A 193 -10.24 -29.60 3.78
CA GLU A 193 -11.33 -30.46 3.28
C GLU A 193 -11.48 -31.72 4.12
N THR A 194 -10.39 -32.39 4.44
CA THR A 194 -10.44 -33.59 5.30
C THR A 194 -10.98 -33.30 6.71
N LEU A 195 -10.73 -32.10 7.23
CA LEU A 195 -11.29 -31.65 8.51
C LEU A 195 -12.80 -31.37 8.38
N ALA A 196 -13.21 -30.68 7.31
CA ALA A 196 -14.60 -30.37 7.05
C ALA A 196 -15.44 -31.68 6.83
N ASP A 197 -14.89 -32.66 6.13
CA ASP A 197 -15.53 -33.97 5.91
C ASP A 197 -15.73 -34.73 7.23
N LYS A 198 -14.78 -34.62 8.18
CA LYS A 198 -14.96 -35.23 9.51
C LYS A 198 -16.13 -34.60 10.26
N VAL A 199 -16.24 -33.26 10.25
CA VAL A 199 -17.38 -32.55 10.87
C VAL A 199 -18.69 -32.96 10.22
N GLN A 200 -18.73 -33.04 8.90
CA GLN A 200 -19.91 -33.50 8.16
C GLN A 200 -20.28 -34.93 8.55
N SER A 201 -19.32 -35.86 8.64
CA SER A 201 -19.55 -37.24 9.07
C SER A 201 -20.07 -37.36 10.53
N GLN A 202 -19.62 -36.46 11.43
CA GLN A 202 -20.12 -36.40 12.81
C GLN A 202 -21.58 -35.96 12.85
N TYR A 203 -21.94 -34.99 12.02
CA TYR A 203 -23.33 -34.55 11.87
C TYR A 203 -24.23 -35.68 11.32
N GLU A 204 -23.81 -36.38 10.29
CA GLU A 204 -24.54 -37.48 9.70
C GLU A 204 -24.74 -38.66 10.66
N LYS A 205 -23.82 -38.84 11.61
CA LYS A 205 -23.94 -39.83 12.71
C LYS A 205 -24.80 -39.33 13.88
N GLY A 206 -25.31 -38.08 13.81
CA GLY A 206 -26.11 -37.48 14.87
C GLY A 206 -25.34 -37.11 16.14
N LEU A 207 -24.02 -36.92 16.06
CA LEU A 207 -23.16 -36.61 17.19
C LEU A 207 -23.14 -35.09 17.50
N ILE A 208 -23.44 -34.26 16.52
CA ILE A 208 -23.48 -32.79 16.63
C ILE A 208 -24.76 -32.25 16.01
N THR A 209 -25.19 -31.09 16.48
CA THR A 209 -26.33 -30.34 15.96
C THR A 209 -25.98 -29.63 14.64
N ASP A 210 -26.99 -29.12 13.91
CA ASP A 210 -26.74 -28.36 12.68
C ASP A 210 -26.05 -27.05 12.95
N ASP A 211 -26.38 -26.37 14.08
CA ASP A 211 -25.76 -25.12 14.48
C ASP A 211 -24.27 -25.32 14.83
N GLU A 212 -23.95 -26.41 15.57
CA GLU A 212 -22.55 -26.76 15.88
C GLU A 212 -21.77 -27.08 14.60
N ARG A 213 -22.34 -27.86 13.69
CA ARG A 213 -21.74 -28.16 12.38
C ARG A 213 -21.43 -26.88 11.61
N ARG A 214 -22.39 -25.95 11.54
CA ARG A 214 -22.22 -24.66 10.85
C ARG A 214 -21.07 -23.86 11.46
N GLN A 215 -21.03 -23.75 12.77
CA GLN A 215 -20.01 -23.00 13.48
C GLN A 215 -18.61 -23.60 13.29
N GLU A 216 -18.47 -24.91 13.42
CA GLU A 216 -17.19 -25.60 13.20
C GLU A 216 -16.71 -25.46 11.75
N LEU A 217 -17.58 -25.57 10.76
CA LEU A 217 -17.24 -25.36 9.36
C LEU A 217 -16.77 -23.91 9.10
N ILE A 218 -17.43 -22.90 9.69
CA ILE A 218 -17.02 -21.52 9.58
C ILE A 218 -15.62 -21.30 10.17
N GLU A 219 -15.32 -21.88 11.33
CA GLU A 219 -14.00 -21.79 11.95
C GLU A 219 -12.91 -22.45 11.08
N ILE A 220 -13.16 -23.64 10.58
CA ILE A 220 -12.24 -24.38 9.70
C ILE A 220 -11.90 -23.55 8.47
N TRP A 221 -12.92 -23.03 7.78
CA TRP A 221 -12.72 -22.28 6.54
C TRP A 221 -12.17 -20.87 6.77
N THR A 222 -12.40 -20.28 7.93
CA THR A 222 -11.75 -19.01 8.32
C THR A 222 -10.26 -19.21 8.51
N LYS A 223 -9.85 -20.30 9.19
CA LYS A 223 -8.44 -20.68 9.36
C LYS A 223 -7.79 -21.00 8.00
N ALA A 224 -8.45 -21.76 7.15
CA ALA A 224 -7.98 -22.06 5.81
C ALA A 224 -7.73 -20.77 4.98
N THR A 225 -8.68 -19.85 5.03
CA THR A 225 -8.57 -18.58 4.32
C THR A 225 -7.40 -17.72 4.83
N ALA A 226 -7.16 -17.73 6.13
CA ALA A 226 -6.03 -17.00 6.74
C ALA A 226 -4.69 -17.65 6.35
N GLU A 227 -4.60 -18.99 6.34
CA GLU A 227 -3.38 -19.72 5.97
C GLU A 227 -3.03 -19.54 4.49
N VAL A 228 -4.03 -19.66 3.60
CA VAL A 228 -3.85 -19.36 2.17
C VAL A 228 -3.44 -17.89 1.96
N GLY A 229 -4.01 -16.97 2.72
CA GLY A 229 -3.63 -15.57 2.68
C GLY A 229 -2.16 -15.34 3.09
N LYS A 230 -1.69 -16.00 4.14
CA LYS A 230 -0.31 -15.92 4.58
C LYS A 230 0.66 -16.53 3.57
N GLU A 231 0.36 -17.70 3.04
CA GLU A 231 1.17 -18.35 1.99
C GLU A 231 1.25 -17.47 0.74
N MET A 232 0.15 -16.78 0.40
CA MET A 232 0.15 -15.80 -0.68
C MET A 232 1.10 -14.63 -0.39
N GLU A 233 1.05 -14.05 0.80
CA GLU A 233 1.95 -12.96 1.20
C GLU A 233 3.42 -13.38 1.13
N ASP A 234 3.74 -14.56 1.59
CA ASP A 234 5.11 -15.10 1.60
C ASP A 234 5.61 -15.46 0.19
N SER A 235 4.71 -15.79 -0.75
CA SER A 235 5.03 -16.18 -2.12
C SER A 235 5.18 -15.01 -3.09
N PHE A 236 4.67 -13.82 -2.75
CA PHE A 236 4.77 -12.66 -3.64
C PHE A 236 6.21 -12.10 -3.71
N PRO A 237 6.78 -11.93 -4.90
CA PRO A 237 8.03 -11.18 -5.05
C PRO A 237 7.86 -9.72 -4.63
N ARG A 238 8.78 -9.17 -3.87
CA ARG A 238 8.72 -7.76 -3.41
C ARG A 238 8.69 -6.73 -4.52
N VAL A 239 9.20 -7.07 -5.69
CA VAL A 239 9.21 -6.23 -6.91
C VAL A 239 7.97 -6.38 -7.78
N ASN A 240 7.05 -7.26 -7.39
CA ASN A 240 5.80 -7.43 -8.12
C ASN A 240 4.97 -6.14 -8.04
N PRO A 241 4.46 -5.60 -9.17
CA PRO A 241 3.73 -4.33 -9.19
C PRO A 241 2.49 -4.34 -8.29
N VAL A 242 1.75 -5.45 -8.27
CA VAL A 242 0.56 -5.63 -7.43
C VAL A 242 0.94 -5.59 -5.95
N TRP A 243 2.02 -6.28 -5.58
CA TRP A 243 2.56 -6.24 -4.23
C TRP A 243 3.00 -4.83 -3.83
N MET A 244 3.78 -4.16 -4.67
CA MET A 244 4.25 -2.80 -4.40
C MET A 244 3.09 -1.83 -4.17
N MET A 245 2.02 -1.89 -4.98
CA MET A 245 0.85 -1.02 -4.84
C MET A 245 0.15 -1.21 -3.49
N VAL A 246 -0.02 -2.43 -3.06
CA VAL A 246 -0.76 -2.74 -1.83
C VAL A 246 0.11 -2.60 -0.59
N TYR A 247 1.33 -3.09 -0.62
CA TYR A 247 2.25 -3.00 0.51
C TYR A 247 2.62 -1.55 0.83
N SER A 248 2.87 -0.73 -0.17
CA SER A 248 3.11 0.71 0.00
C SER A 248 1.89 1.45 0.55
N GLY A 249 0.69 0.90 0.39
CA GLY A 249 -0.58 1.57 0.68
C GLY A 249 -0.99 2.60 -0.38
N ALA A 250 -0.38 2.54 -1.58
CA ALA A 250 -0.75 3.41 -2.69
C ALA A 250 -2.17 3.15 -3.17
N ARG A 251 -2.51 1.88 -3.40
CA ARG A 251 -3.86 1.47 -3.82
C ARG A 251 -4.13 0.02 -3.43
N GLY A 252 -5.40 -0.26 -3.05
CA GLY A 252 -5.83 -1.59 -2.66
C GLY A 252 -5.45 -1.97 -1.22
N ASN A 253 -5.85 -3.17 -0.84
CA ASN A 253 -5.51 -3.78 0.45
C ASN A 253 -5.27 -5.29 0.30
N MET A 254 -4.68 -5.91 1.31
CA MET A 254 -4.37 -7.34 1.31
C MET A 254 -5.61 -8.24 1.18
N MET A 255 -6.77 -7.80 1.68
CA MET A 255 -8.01 -8.57 1.51
C MET A 255 -8.44 -8.66 0.05
N GLN A 256 -8.24 -7.58 -0.72
CA GLN A 256 -8.55 -7.57 -2.16
C GLN A 256 -7.60 -8.48 -2.94
N ILE A 257 -6.29 -8.42 -2.68
CA ILE A 257 -5.34 -9.35 -3.32
C ILE A 257 -5.65 -10.79 -2.96
N ARG A 258 -5.99 -11.08 -1.71
CA ARG A 258 -6.36 -12.43 -1.29
C ARG A 258 -7.54 -12.98 -2.09
N GLN A 259 -8.54 -12.16 -2.39
CA GLN A 259 -9.67 -12.58 -3.24
C GLN A 259 -9.28 -12.79 -4.70
N ILE A 260 -8.29 -12.02 -5.20
CA ILE A 260 -7.85 -12.08 -6.58
C ILE A 260 -6.87 -13.25 -6.80
N ALA A 261 -5.89 -13.43 -5.91
CA ALA A 261 -4.77 -14.36 -6.05
C ALA A 261 -4.85 -15.59 -5.12
N GLY A 262 -5.41 -15.47 -3.93
CA GLY A 262 -5.51 -16.52 -2.92
C GLY A 262 -6.81 -17.32 -3.04
N MET A 263 -7.77 -17.05 -2.18
CA MET A 263 -9.14 -17.55 -2.24
C MET A 263 -10.13 -16.51 -1.73
N ARG A 264 -11.34 -16.52 -2.25
CA ARG A 264 -12.37 -15.58 -1.81
C ARG A 264 -12.84 -15.86 -0.37
N GLY A 265 -12.96 -17.13 -0.01
CA GLY A 265 -13.34 -17.55 1.34
C GLY A 265 -14.84 -17.56 1.59
N LEU A 266 -15.24 -17.30 2.83
CA LEU A 266 -16.64 -17.31 3.24
C LEU A 266 -17.35 -16.00 2.88
N VAL A 267 -18.62 -16.13 2.50
CA VAL A 267 -19.50 -15.02 2.09
C VAL A 267 -20.75 -15.03 2.95
N ALA A 268 -21.29 -13.86 3.27
CA ALA A 268 -22.55 -13.72 3.98
C ALA A 268 -23.74 -13.74 3.00
N ASN A 269 -24.89 -14.25 3.46
CA ASN A 269 -26.14 -14.12 2.75
C ASN A 269 -26.76 -12.70 2.93
N PRO A 270 -27.84 -12.33 2.22
CA PRO A 270 -28.48 -11.03 2.38
C PRO A 270 -29.00 -10.72 3.81
N LYS A 271 -29.19 -11.76 4.64
CA LYS A 271 -29.56 -11.59 6.06
C LYS A 271 -28.35 -11.32 6.98
N GLY A 272 -27.14 -11.34 6.45
CA GLY A 272 -25.89 -11.17 7.21
C GLY A 272 -25.34 -12.44 7.85
N GLU A 273 -25.94 -13.61 7.62
CA GLU A 273 -25.44 -14.88 8.13
C GLU A 273 -24.35 -15.44 7.20
N ILE A 274 -23.26 -15.95 7.76
CA ILE A 274 -22.18 -16.56 7.00
C ILE A 274 -22.61 -17.90 6.44
N ILE A 275 -22.44 -18.09 5.13
CA ILE A 275 -22.70 -19.35 4.45
C ILE A 275 -21.55 -20.32 4.78
N PRO A 276 -21.80 -21.52 5.36
CA PRO A 276 -20.75 -22.44 5.79
C PRO A 276 -20.03 -23.14 4.63
N ARG A 277 -20.24 -22.71 3.41
CA ARG A 277 -19.59 -23.21 2.20
C ARG A 277 -18.64 -22.14 1.65
N PRO A 278 -17.32 -22.39 1.65
CA PRO A 278 -16.35 -21.42 1.17
C PRO A 278 -16.31 -21.35 -0.36
N ILE A 279 -15.93 -20.21 -0.89
CA ILE A 279 -15.50 -20.05 -2.27
C ILE A 279 -13.98 -20.31 -2.28
N LYS A 280 -13.58 -21.49 -2.76
CA LYS A 280 -12.16 -21.91 -2.78
C LYS A 280 -11.38 -21.27 -3.91
N SER A 281 -12.05 -20.93 -5.00
CA SER A 281 -11.46 -20.27 -6.16
C SER A 281 -11.13 -18.81 -5.88
N ASN A 282 -10.15 -18.28 -6.60
CA ASN A 282 -9.86 -16.87 -6.69
C ASN A 282 -10.36 -16.29 -8.04
N PHE A 283 -10.34 -14.98 -8.19
CA PHE A 283 -10.79 -14.35 -9.44
C PHE A 283 -9.90 -14.65 -10.63
N ARG A 284 -8.60 -14.90 -10.41
CA ARG A 284 -7.67 -15.27 -11.48
C ARG A 284 -8.00 -16.64 -12.08
N GLU A 285 -8.29 -17.61 -11.22
CA GLU A 285 -8.66 -18.99 -11.65
C GLU A 285 -10.05 -19.02 -12.28
N GLY A 286 -10.90 -18.10 -11.92
CA GLY A 286 -12.31 -18.07 -12.25
C GLY A 286 -13.15 -18.88 -11.26
N LEU A 287 -14.38 -18.42 -11.02
CA LEU A 287 -15.33 -19.06 -10.13
C LEU A 287 -16.10 -20.16 -10.87
N SER A 288 -16.39 -21.28 -10.20
CA SER A 288 -17.35 -22.24 -10.70
C SER A 288 -18.78 -21.65 -10.68
N VAL A 289 -19.72 -22.25 -11.41
CA VAL A 289 -21.10 -21.76 -11.49
C VAL A 289 -21.73 -21.63 -10.10
N LEU A 290 -21.56 -22.63 -9.22
CA LEU A 290 -22.08 -22.57 -7.86
C LEU A 290 -21.40 -21.49 -7.01
N GLU A 291 -20.09 -21.35 -7.11
CA GLU A 291 -19.33 -20.32 -6.41
C GLU A 291 -19.72 -18.92 -6.88
N TYR A 292 -20.00 -18.75 -8.16
CA TYR A 292 -20.50 -17.50 -8.71
C TYR A 292 -21.84 -17.11 -8.08
N PHE A 293 -22.81 -18.03 -8.05
CA PHE A 293 -24.12 -17.75 -7.43
C PHE A 293 -24.02 -17.46 -5.93
N ILE A 294 -23.20 -18.19 -5.18
CA ILE A 294 -22.93 -17.87 -3.77
C ILE A 294 -22.31 -16.50 -3.63
N SER A 295 -21.42 -16.13 -4.54
CA SER A 295 -20.69 -14.88 -4.57
C SER A 295 -21.57 -13.66 -4.80
N THR A 296 -22.64 -13.79 -5.59
CA THR A 296 -23.54 -12.67 -5.93
C THR A 296 -24.35 -12.16 -4.73
N HIS A 297 -24.55 -12.98 -3.70
CA HIS A 297 -25.26 -12.59 -2.49
C HIS A 297 -24.44 -11.71 -1.51
N GLY A 298 -23.14 -11.61 -1.73
CA GLY A 298 -22.23 -10.83 -0.89
C GLY A 298 -21.77 -9.50 -1.51
N ALA A 299 -22.44 -9.06 -2.58
CA ALA A 299 -22.13 -7.80 -3.29
C ALA A 299 -23.05 -6.67 -2.85
#